data_0b3ce43dac989907d0580381dafbf672
#
_entry.id   0b3ce43dac989907d0580381dafbf672
#
_cell.length_a   1.000
_cell.length_b   1.000
_cell.length_c   1.000
_cell.angle_alpha   90.00
_cell.angle_beta   90.00
_cell.angle_gamma   90.00
#
_symmetry.space_group_name_H-M   'P 1'
#
loop_
_entity.id
_entity.type
_entity.pdbx_description
1 polymer ?
#
loop_
_entity_poly.entity_id
_entity_poly.type
_entity_poly.pdbx_seq_one_letter_code
_entity_poly.pdbx_strand_id
1 'polypeptide(L)'
;MLTVNQIKLPLNHSKGQLKEAFMHKLRIRPEEMIDYQIIKQSIDARKSGKGGHAGEVLYQYSVAVTLANEKHYLKKHHVNKDILPYTPVIYQLPEKAAEKPAKPPVIIGSGPAGLFCGLMLARQGYDPIILERGSEVHT
;
A
#
# COMPACT_ATOMS: atom_id res chain seq x y z
N MET A 1 -13.88 -4.29 -4.53
CA MET A 1 -12.56 -4.27 -5.24
C MET A 1 -11.88 -5.63 -5.11
N LEU A 2 -11.04 -5.99 -6.06
CA LEU A 2 -10.21 -7.19 -6.02
C LEU A 2 -8.75 -6.80 -5.94
N THR A 3 -7.98 -7.46 -5.08
CA THR A 3 -6.53 -7.37 -5.12
C THR A 3 -5.97 -8.38 -6.11
N VAL A 4 -5.06 -7.92 -6.97
CA VAL A 4 -4.25 -8.77 -7.85
C VAL A 4 -2.80 -8.66 -7.39
N ASN A 5 -2.28 -9.75 -6.86
CA ASN A 5 -0.93 -9.83 -6.31
C ASN A 5 0.05 -10.48 -7.29
N GLN A 6 1.35 -10.41 -6.99
CA GLN A 6 2.41 -11.10 -7.73
C GLN A 6 2.46 -10.74 -9.22
N ILE A 7 2.26 -9.46 -9.56
CA ILE A 7 2.46 -8.97 -10.93
C ILE A 7 3.92 -8.55 -11.03
N LYS A 8 4.68 -9.25 -11.85
CA LYS A 8 6.12 -9.00 -12.05
C LYS A 8 6.38 -8.38 -13.40
N LEU A 9 7.13 -7.29 -13.43
CA LEU A 9 7.47 -6.56 -14.66
C LEU A 9 8.93 -6.08 -14.62
N PRO A 10 9.58 -5.93 -15.78
CA PRO A 10 10.91 -5.33 -15.88
C PRO A 10 10.94 -3.92 -15.31
N LEU A 11 12.11 -3.44 -14.90
CA LEU A 11 12.24 -2.08 -14.33
C LEU A 11 11.83 -0.96 -15.30
N ASN A 12 11.98 -1.18 -16.60
CA ASN A 12 11.68 -0.21 -17.66
C ASN A 12 10.28 -0.36 -18.26
N HIS A 13 9.37 -1.08 -17.58
CA HIS A 13 8.00 -1.24 -18.10
C HIS A 13 7.21 0.08 -18.07
N SER A 14 6.25 0.20 -18.97
CA SER A 14 5.30 1.32 -19.03
C SER A 14 4.08 1.09 -18.13
N LYS A 15 3.35 2.17 -17.83
CA LYS A 15 2.05 2.06 -17.11
C LYS A 15 1.03 1.21 -17.90
N GLY A 16 1.08 1.23 -19.23
CA GLY A 16 0.25 0.38 -20.08
C GLY A 16 0.50 -1.10 -19.87
N GLN A 17 1.77 -1.51 -19.84
CA GLN A 17 2.16 -2.90 -19.59
C GLN A 17 1.71 -3.41 -18.21
N LEU A 18 1.74 -2.55 -17.16
CA LEU A 18 1.19 -2.92 -15.88
C LEU A 18 -0.32 -3.17 -15.96
N LYS A 19 -1.05 -2.28 -16.66
CA LYS A 19 -2.49 -2.42 -16.87
C LYS A 19 -2.83 -3.71 -17.60
N GLU A 20 -2.15 -3.99 -18.70
CA GLU A 20 -2.31 -5.23 -19.48
C GLU A 20 -2.02 -6.48 -18.64
N ALA A 21 -0.93 -6.47 -17.84
CA ALA A 21 -0.52 -7.60 -17.03
C ALA A 21 -1.57 -8.00 -15.98
N PHE A 22 -2.14 -7.04 -15.24
CA PHE A 22 -3.17 -7.40 -14.27
C PHE A 22 -4.52 -7.72 -14.92
N MET A 23 -4.87 -7.10 -16.03
CA MET A 23 -6.08 -7.44 -16.78
C MET A 23 -6.00 -8.85 -17.36
N HIS A 24 -4.85 -9.22 -17.94
CA HIS A 24 -4.59 -10.58 -18.39
C HIS A 24 -4.69 -11.60 -17.23
N LYS A 25 -4.11 -11.27 -16.09
CA LYS A 25 -4.17 -12.13 -14.89
C LYS A 25 -5.59 -12.29 -14.35
N LEU A 26 -6.42 -11.25 -14.43
CA LEU A 26 -7.84 -11.28 -14.11
C LEU A 26 -8.68 -11.94 -15.23
N ARG A 27 -8.15 -12.06 -16.43
CA ARG A 27 -8.90 -12.53 -17.65
C ARG A 27 -10.14 -11.67 -17.91
N ILE A 28 -9.97 -10.35 -17.82
CA ILE A 28 -11.02 -9.36 -18.06
C ILE A 28 -10.71 -8.53 -19.29
N ARG A 29 -11.75 -7.94 -19.89
CA ARG A 29 -11.64 -6.96 -20.97
C ARG A 29 -11.57 -5.54 -20.40
N PRO A 30 -11.03 -4.56 -21.16
CA PRO A 30 -10.90 -3.17 -20.72
C PRO A 30 -12.20 -2.55 -20.20
N GLU A 31 -13.33 -2.84 -20.84
CA GLU A 31 -14.65 -2.32 -20.49
C GLU A 31 -15.23 -2.90 -19.20
N GLU A 32 -14.68 -4.00 -18.69
CA GLU A 32 -15.10 -4.61 -17.42
C GLU A 32 -14.43 -3.95 -16.21
N MET A 33 -13.39 -3.15 -16.44
CA MET A 33 -12.66 -2.43 -15.41
C MET A 33 -13.11 -0.98 -15.32
N ILE A 34 -13.48 -0.54 -14.12
CA ILE A 34 -13.82 0.86 -13.82
C ILE A 34 -12.57 1.65 -13.49
N ASP A 35 -11.76 1.13 -12.53
CA ASP A 35 -10.58 1.82 -12.00
C ASP A 35 -9.59 0.84 -11.39
N TYR A 36 -8.36 1.30 -11.16
CA TYR A 36 -7.36 0.53 -10.44
C TYR A 36 -6.43 1.43 -9.62
N GLN A 37 -5.91 0.89 -8.54
CA GLN A 37 -4.94 1.55 -7.67
C GLN A 37 -3.78 0.61 -7.35
N ILE A 38 -2.55 1.11 -7.44
CA ILE A 38 -1.37 0.37 -6.98
C ILE A 38 -1.35 0.41 -5.45
N ILE A 39 -1.50 -0.77 -4.82
CA ILE A 39 -1.46 -0.90 -3.35
C ILE A 39 0.00 -1.01 -2.89
N LYS A 40 0.80 -1.76 -3.63
CA LYS A 40 2.18 -2.04 -3.28
C LYS A 40 3.03 -2.17 -4.53
N GLN A 41 4.21 -1.56 -4.47
CA GLN A 41 5.31 -1.77 -5.41
C GLN A 41 6.54 -2.16 -4.60
N SER A 42 7.22 -3.21 -5.00
CA SER A 42 8.46 -3.66 -4.38
C SER A 42 9.44 -4.16 -5.45
N ILE A 43 10.72 -4.20 -5.11
CA ILE A 43 11.77 -4.75 -5.97
C ILE A 43 11.95 -6.22 -5.61
N ASP A 44 11.92 -7.09 -6.61
CA ASP A 44 12.27 -8.50 -6.49
C ASP A 44 13.63 -8.73 -7.17
N ALA A 45 14.69 -8.77 -6.35
CA ALA A 45 16.06 -9.01 -6.79
C ALA A 45 16.55 -10.43 -6.45
N ARG A 46 15.64 -11.35 -6.12
CA ARG A 46 16.00 -12.71 -5.74
C ARG A 46 16.49 -13.48 -6.95
N LYS A 47 17.63 -14.16 -6.81
CA LYS A 47 18.15 -15.12 -7.79
C LYS A 47 17.27 -16.38 -7.77
N SER A 48 16.13 -16.33 -8.42
CA SER A 48 15.19 -17.43 -8.47
C SER A 48 15.48 -18.32 -9.68
N GLY A 49 16.02 -19.50 -9.43
CA GLY A 49 16.41 -20.48 -10.47
C GLY A 49 15.25 -21.24 -11.12
N LYS A 50 13.99 -20.84 -10.91
CA LYS A 50 12.82 -21.51 -11.50
C LYS A 50 11.89 -20.47 -12.12
N GLY A 51 11.99 -20.25 -13.42
CA GLY A 51 11.04 -19.47 -14.19
C GLY A 51 11.62 -18.30 -15.00
N GLY A 52 12.51 -18.55 -15.94
CA GLY A 52 12.80 -17.67 -17.09
C GLY A 52 13.50 -16.32 -16.83
N HIS A 53 13.57 -15.84 -15.59
CA HIS A 53 14.15 -14.54 -15.22
C HIS A 53 15.26 -14.70 -14.18
N ALA A 54 16.12 -15.71 -14.33
CA ALA A 54 17.24 -15.94 -13.42
C ALA A 54 18.19 -14.74 -13.43
N GLY A 55 18.22 -13.98 -12.34
CA GLY A 55 19.14 -12.86 -12.15
C GLY A 55 18.63 -11.49 -12.59
N GLU A 56 17.45 -11.37 -13.15
CA GLU A 56 16.83 -10.07 -13.45
C GLU A 56 16.17 -9.45 -12.21
N VAL A 57 16.38 -8.15 -12.04
CA VAL A 57 15.68 -7.34 -11.04
C VAL A 57 14.34 -6.92 -11.62
N LEU A 58 13.27 -7.24 -10.92
CA LEU A 58 11.90 -6.96 -11.36
C LEU A 58 11.17 -6.09 -10.35
N TYR A 59 10.24 -5.28 -10.83
CA TYR A 59 9.19 -4.76 -9.96
C TYR A 59 8.12 -5.82 -9.74
N GLN A 60 7.67 -5.91 -8.49
CA GLN A 60 6.53 -6.74 -8.11
C GLN A 60 5.42 -5.83 -7.56
N TYR A 61 4.24 -5.97 -8.14
CA TYR A 61 3.07 -5.16 -7.81
C TYR A 61 1.98 -5.96 -7.13
N SER A 62 1.24 -5.26 -6.25
CA SER A 62 -0.12 -5.61 -5.84
C SER A 62 -1.04 -4.44 -6.25
N VAL A 63 -2.11 -4.74 -6.95
CA VAL A 63 -3.02 -3.75 -7.52
C VAL A 63 -4.44 -4.05 -7.04
N ALA A 64 -5.13 -3.03 -6.53
CA ALA A 64 -6.58 -3.10 -6.31
C ALA A 64 -7.29 -2.71 -7.60
N VAL A 65 -8.24 -3.52 -8.03
CA VAL A 65 -9.00 -3.31 -9.27
C VAL A 65 -10.48 -3.27 -8.95
N THR A 66 -11.16 -2.23 -9.43
CA THR A 66 -12.61 -2.09 -9.35
C THR A 66 -13.23 -2.57 -10.66
N LEU A 67 -14.11 -3.56 -10.57
CA LEU A 67 -14.82 -4.11 -11.72
C LEU A 67 -16.26 -3.60 -11.78
N ALA A 68 -16.80 -3.46 -13.00
CA ALA A 68 -18.19 -3.07 -13.21
C ALA A 68 -19.18 -4.09 -12.59
N ASN A 69 -18.85 -5.37 -12.63
CA ASN A 69 -19.66 -6.42 -12.03
C ASN A 69 -18.81 -7.43 -11.24
N GLU A 70 -18.32 -7.01 -10.08
CA GLU A 70 -17.47 -7.82 -9.20
C GLU A 70 -18.14 -9.10 -8.72
N LYS A 71 -19.45 -9.03 -8.40
CA LYS A 71 -20.22 -10.21 -7.96
C LYS A 71 -20.30 -11.28 -9.04
N HIS A 72 -20.48 -10.87 -10.29
CA HIS A 72 -20.48 -11.79 -11.43
C HIS A 72 -19.11 -12.41 -11.64
N TYR A 73 -18.06 -11.58 -11.56
CA TYR A 73 -16.67 -12.04 -11.66
C TYR A 73 -16.36 -13.12 -10.63
N LEU A 74 -16.66 -12.87 -9.35
CA LEU A 74 -16.41 -13.82 -8.24
C LEU A 74 -17.19 -15.14 -8.34
N LYS A 75 -18.37 -15.12 -8.98
CA LYS A 75 -19.13 -16.35 -9.27
C LYS A 75 -18.51 -17.18 -10.39
N LYS A 76 -17.95 -16.53 -11.41
CA LYS A 76 -17.40 -17.17 -12.60
C LYS A 76 -15.95 -17.64 -12.40
N HIS A 77 -15.18 -16.92 -11.60
CA HIS A 77 -13.76 -17.18 -11.39
C HIS A 77 -13.50 -17.56 -9.94
N HIS A 78 -12.75 -18.65 -9.73
CA HIS A 78 -12.32 -19.01 -8.39
C HIS A 78 -11.29 -18.03 -7.86
N VAL A 79 -11.53 -17.55 -6.65
CA VAL A 79 -10.57 -16.78 -5.87
C VAL A 79 -9.37 -17.67 -5.56
N ASN A 80 -8.17 -17.15 -5.74
CA ASN A 80 -6.93 -17.85 -5.45
C ASN A 80 -6.01 -16.94 -4.63
N LYS A 81 -4.83 -17.44 -4.21
CA LYS A 81 -3.87 -16.68 -3.39
C LYS A 81 -3.41 -15.35 -4.00
N ASP A 82 -3.53 -15.20 -5.32
CA ASP A 82 -3.09 -14.00 -6.04
C ASP A 82 -4.24 -13.04 -6.35
N ILE A 83 -5.49 -13.51 -6.33
CA ILE A 83 -6.69 -12.71 -6.59
C ILE A 83 -7.65 -12.87 -5.43
N LEU A 84 -7.79 -11.82 -4.62
CA LEU A 84 -8.56 -11.82 -3.38
C LEU A 84 -9.52 -10.63 -3.35
N PRO A 85 -10.67 -10.73 -2.67
CA PRO A 85 -11.46 -9.55 -2.32
C PRO A 85 -10.59 -8.56 -1.56
N TYR A 86 -10.75 -7.26 -1.85
CA TYR A 86 -9.99 -6.18 -1.23
C TYR A 86 -10.91 -5.15 -0.59
N THR A 87 -10.65 -4.90 0.67
CA THR A 87 -11.22 -3.78 1.40
C THR A 87 -10.07 -2.90 1.87
N PRO A 88 -10.04 -1.62 1.50
CA PRO A 88 -9.02 -0.70 1.99
C PRO A 88 -9.00 -0.67 3.52
N VAL A 89 -7.82 -0.85 4.09
CA VAL A 89 -7.63 -0.62 5.52
C VAL A 89 -7.33 0.86 5.71
N ILE A 90 -8.30 1.59 6.26
CA ILE A 90 -8.14 3.00 6.59
C ILE A 90 -7.86 3.08 8.08
N TYR A 91 -6.69 3.60 8.44
CA TYR A 91 -6.39 3.88 9.84
C TYR A 91 -7.34 4.96 10.36
N GLN A 92 -8.06 4.62 11.40
CA GLN A 92 -8.90 5.57 12.12
C GLN A 92 -8.19 5.96 13.41
N LEU A 93 -8.03 7.26 13.60
CA LEU A 93 -7.56 7.78 14.87
C LEU A 93 -8.55 7.41 15.97
N PRO A 94 -8.10 7.06 17.18
CA PRO A 94 -8.97 6.95 18.34
C PRO A 94 -9.78 8.23 18.54
N GLU A 95 -10.94 8.12 19.16
CA GLU A 95 -11.72 9.30 19.51
C GLU A 95 -10.90 10.23 20.40
N LYS A 96 -11.04 11.53 20.15
CA LYS A 96 -10.41 12.55 20.95
C LYS A 96 -10.96 12.50 22.38
N ALA A 97 -10.09 12.62 23.39
CA ALA A 97 -10.53 12.74 24.76
C ALA A 97 -11.47 13.94 24.93
N ALA A 98 -12.50 13.77 25.75
CA ALA A 98 -13.47 14.81 26.03
C ALA A 98 -12.81 16.07 26.61
N GLU A 99 -11.76 15.90 27.41
CA GLU A 99 -10.98 16.99 27.97
C GLU A 99 -9.54 16.97 27.42
N LYS A 100 -9.04 18.15 27.05
CA LYS A 100 -7.65 18.32 26.65
C LYS A 100 -6.77 18.23 27.89
N PRO A 101 -5.66 17.46 27.86
CA PRO A 101 -4.74 17.40 29.01
C PRO A 101 -4.21 18.80 29.35
N ALA A 102 -4.07 19.09 30.64
CA ALA A 102 -3.59 20.38 31.14
C ALA A 102 -2.14 20.69 30.73
N LYS A 103 -1.37 19.67 30.40
CA LYS A 103 0.02 19.79 29.91
C LYS A 103 0.16 19.13 28.54
N PRO A 104 1.04 19.67 27.65
CA PRO A 104 1.31 19.06 26.37
C PRO A 104 1.90 17.64 26.53
N PRO A 105 1.52 16.69 25.68
CA PRO A 105 2.15 15.38 25.65
C PRO A 105 3.64 15.50 25.26
N VAL A 106 4.50 14.78 25.96
CA VAL A 106 5.94 14.76 25.68
C VAL A 106 6.31 13.43 25.06
N ILE A 107 6.99 13.48 23.91
CA ILE A 107 7.46 12.33 23.15
C ILE A 107 8.98 12.31 23.22
N ILE A 108 9.55 11.19 23.62
CA ILE A 108 11.00 11.03 23.72
C ILE A 108 11.53 10.34 22.46
N GLY A 109 12.30 11.06 21.68
CA GLY A 109 12.92 10.63 20.43
C GLY A 109 12.14 11.02 19.18
N SER A 110 12.84 11.47 18.14
CA SER A 110 12.32 11.84 16.82
C SER A 110 12.49 10.75 15.77
N GLY A 111 12.63 9.49 16.17
CA GLY A 111 12.59 8.35 15.27
C GLY A 111 11.21 8.18 14.61
N PRO A 112 11.04 7.23 13.66
CA PRO A 112 9.78 7.05 12.94
C PRO A 112 8.55 6.96 13.85
N ALA A 113 8.64 6.22 14.96
CA ALA A 113 7.54 6.08 15.91
C ALA A 113 7.20 7.42 16.60
N GLY A 114 8.22 8.18 17.04
CA GLY A 114 8.03 9.48 17.69
C GLY A 114 7.43 10.52 16.75
N LEU A 115 7.90 10.59 15.51
CA LEU A 115 7.37 11.50 14.48
C LEU A 115 5.91 11.18 14.13
N PHE A 116 5.56 9.89 13.94
CA PHE A 116 4.17 9.51 13.70
C PHE A 116 3.28 9.75 14.91
N CYS A 117 3.76 9.49 16.13
CA CYS A 117 3.03 9.79 17.35
C CYS A 117 2.73 11.30 17.43
N GLY A 118 3.74 12.14 17.20
CA GLY A 118 3.58 13.60 17.17
C GLY A 118 2.58 14.07 16.12
N LEU A 119 2.67 13.51 14.91
CA LEU A 119 1.72 13.82 13.83
C LEU A 119 0.29 13.45 14.21
N MET A 120 0.08 12.27 14.79
CA MET A 120 -1.27 11.81 15.17
C MET A 120 -1.85 12.66 16.29
N LEU A 121 -1.05 13.00 17.30
CA LEU A 121 -1.47 13.88 18.39
C LEU A 121 -1.79 15.29 17.88
N ALA A 122 -0.96 15.86 17.00
CA ALA A 122 -1.21 17.17 16.40
C ALA A 122 -2.51 17.18 15.58
N ARG A 123 -2.78 16.13 14.79
CA ARG A 123 -4.04 15.97 14.04
C ARG A 123 -5.26 15.92 14.95
N GLN A 124 -5.10 15.43 16.17
CA GLN A 124 -6.15 15.43 17.20
C GLN A 124 -6.28 16.77 17.94
N GLY A 125 -5.44 17.76 17.60
CA GLY A 125 -5.44 19.08 18.22
C GLY A 125 -4.74 19.14 19.57
N TYR A 126 -3.88 18.19 19.87
CA TYR A 126 -2.89 18.29 20.96
C TYR A 126 -1.64 19.02 20.44
N ASP A 127 -0.88 19.62 21.35
CA ASP A 127 0.35 20.33 21.04
C ASP A 127 1.55 19.50 21.59
N PRO A 128 1.95 18.41 20.88
CA PRO A 128 2.99 17.52 21.40
C PRO A 128 4.37 18.18 21.35
N ILE A 129 5.19 17.92 22.37
CA ILE A 129 6.61 18.30 22.42
C ILE A 129 7.43 17.04 22.12
N ILE A 130 8.30 17.11 21.12
CA ILE A 130 9.24 16.01 20.81
C ILE A 130 10.62 16.39 21.34
N LEU A 131 11.18 15.57 22.19
CA LEU A 131 12.54 15.72 22.71
C LEU A 131 13.47 14.77 21.94
N GLU A 132 14.49 15.31 21.30
CA GLU A 132 15.51 14.56 20.57
C GLU A 132 16.88 14.86 21.18
N ARG A 133 17.70 13.81 21.37
CA ARG A 133 19.07 13.94 21.89
C ARG A 133 20.13 14.11 20.82
N GLY A 134 19.79 13.82 19.57
CA GLY A 134 20.69 13.96 18.42
C GLY A 134 21.01 15.42 18.12
N SER A 135 22.04 15.66 17.32
CA SER A 135 22.37 16.98 16.81
C SER A 135 21.30 17.48 15.85
N GLU A 136 21.25 18.78 15.63
CA GLU A 136 20.40 19.38 14.59
C GLU A 136 20.73 18.84 13.20
N VAL A 137 19.73 18.78 12.33
CA VAL A 137 19.85 18.16 10.99
C VAL A 137 20.89 18.85 10.09
N HIS A 138 21.28 20.08 10.41
CA HIS A 138 22.19 20.90 9.60
C HIS A 138 23.61 21.00 10.18
N THR A 139 23.95 20.18 11.17
CA THR A 139 25.33 20.12 11.72
C THR A 139 26.07 18.88 11.26
#